data_cbecba73d2a4b69953ff392fb3ae14df
#
_entry.id   cbecba73d2a4b69953ff392fb3ae14df
#
_cell.length_a   1.000
_cell.length_b   1.000
_cell.length_c   1.000
_cell.angle_alpha   90.00
_cell.angle_beta   90.00
_cell.angle_gamma   90.00
#
_symmetry.space_group_name_H-M   'P 1'
#
loop_
_entity.id
_entity.type
_entity.pdbx_description
1 polymer ?
#
loop_
_entity_poly.entity_id
_entity_poly.type
_entity_poly.pdbx_seq_one_letter_code
_entity_poly.pdbx_strand_id
1 'polypeptide(L)'
;LGTDVMEIFESYLSGANIQMIALSGVDLFHKELEPNGRIMKLFEKVEVAEPTRDRVLRMLEDSLDVLESRSGKFFTYKAVQRAYELADRFITTGSMPEKAIDLLDEVVSATSQDRVFVMPEDIDAIVEKQTHIPTMQAEASEREKLLHMEELLHTRMIDQEFAIKSISDALRRARSGLKTGTRPIGSFLLLGPTGVGKTETAKALAEMYFGGEDSMIRFDMSEYHGEEGIRKLIGAYGSREPGILVSRLRERPFSLLLFDEFEKASHDVHNLFLQILDEGLFSDGAGKRVSARETMIIATSNAGSNLVWDMLKEGKDPSKIQSEVVDRIRADGIFSPELLNRFDAIVVYHPLSKDQLAQVAMLLLKELKLKLEVNEMHFEPTEEFARRIVELGYDPAFGARPMRRAIADRVEQVIAKKILEGTLKRGDTFTFSKEDIAKL
;
A
#
# COMPACT_ATOMS: atom_id res chain seq x y z
N LEU A 1 6.06 -31.19 33.46
CA LEU A 1 6.06 -30.90 34.91
C LEU A 1 5.72 -29.41 35.07
N GLY A 2 4.48 -29.02 34.79
CA GLY A 2 3.96 -27.69 35.11
C GLY A 2 3.12 -27.87 36.36
N THR A 3 3.71 -27.68 37.52
CA THR A 3 2.94 -27.37 38.71
C THR A 3 2.23 -26.06 38.38
N ASP A 4 0.91 -26.11 38.37
CA ASP A 4 0.12 -24.94 38.05
C ASP A 4 0.38 -23.94 39.21
N VAL A 5 1.21 -22.94 38.92
CA VAL A 5 1.59 -21.91 39.89
C VAL A 5 0.35 -21.28 40.51
N MET A 6 -0.79 -21.36 39.81
CA MET A 6 -2.07 -20.83 40.23
C MET A 6 -2.73 -21.67 41.33
N GLU A 7 -2.53 -23.01 41.37
CA GLU A 7 -3.01 -23.82 42.49
C GLU A 7 -2.34 -23.44 43.82
N ILE A 8 -1.08 -23.06 43.75
CA ILE A 8 -0.34 -22.56 44.89
C ILE A 8 -0.90 -21.21 45.34
N PHE A 9 -1.16 -20.29 44.42
CA PHE A 9 -1.72 -18.98 44.76
C PHE A 9 -3.15 -19.04 45.26
N GLU A 10 -3.99 -19.96 44.76
CA GLU A 10 -5.37 -20.13 45.19
C GLU A 10 -5.47 -20.34 46.70
N SER A 11 -4.59 -21.17 47.27
CA SER A 11 -4.56 -21.47 48.71
C SER A 11 -4.16 -20.25 49.56
N TYR A 12 -3.30 -19.40 49.07
CA TYR A 12 -2.86 -18.18 49.75
C TYR A 12 -3.84 -17.02 49.63
N LEU A 13 -4.46 -16.85 48.48
CA LEU A 13 -5.43 -15.78 48.19
C LEU A 13 -6.76 -16.04 48.92
N SER A 14 -7.16 -17.30 49.08
CA SER A 14 -8.37 -17.67 49.81
C SER A 14 -8.23 -17.46 51.35
N GLY A 15 -7.00 -17.28 51.83
CA GLY A 15 -6.70 -17.18 53.29
C GLY A 15 -6.78 -15.77 53.89
N ALA A 16 -7.29 -14.76 53.20
CA ALA A 16 -7.58 -13.39 53.67
C ALA A 16 -6.41 -12.55 54.19
N ASN A 17 -5.16 -13.02 54.14
CA ASN A 17 -3.98 -12.30 54.67
C ASN A 17 -3.09 -11.62 53.62
N ILE A 18 -3.42 -11.76 52.32
CA ILE A 18 -2.62 -11.21 51.23
C ILE A 18 -3.56 -10.44 50.28
N GLN A 19 -3.18 -9.19 49.99
CA GLN A 19 -3.78 -8.41 48.94
C GLN A 19 -2.87 -8.45 47.71
N MET A 20 -3.42 -8.78 46.54
CA MET A 20 -2.67 -8.91 45.31
C MET A 20 -3.28 -8.02 44.22
N ILE A 21 -2.43 -7.30 43.49
CA ILE A 21 -2.77 -6.61 42.27
C ILE A 21 -2.05 -7.35 41.15
N ALA A 22 -2.80 -7.91 40.20
CA ALA A 22 -2.27 -8.57 39.04
C ALA A 22 -2.51 -7.70 37.81
N LEU A 23 -1.49 -7.54 36.95
CA LEU A 23 -1.58 -6.80 35.71
C LEU A 23 -1.53 -7.78 34.54
N SER A 24 -2.38 -7.59 33.57
CA SER A 24 -2.40 -8.38 32.34
C SER A 24 -2.76 -7.49 31.16
N GLY A 25 -2.14 -7.77 30.00
CA GLY A 25 -2.63 -7.22 28.74
C GLY A 25 -3.98 -7.82 28.36
N VAL A 26 -4.77 -7.08 27.57
CA VAL A 26 -6.14 -7.46 27.18
C VAL A 26 -6.15 -8.82 26.48
N ASP A 27 -5.22 -9.04 25.54
CA ASP A 27 -5.14 -10.29 24.75
C ASP A 27 -4.84 -11.51 25.66
N LEU A 28 -3.88 -11.36 26.56
CA LEU A 28 -3.51 -12.41 27.50
C LEU A 28 -4.64 -12.69 28.50
N PHE A 29 -5.34 -11.64 28.92
CA PHE A 29 -6.50 -11.76 29.83
C PHE A 29 -7.60 -12.60 29.20
N HIS A 30 -8.02 -12.27 27.96
CA HIS A 30 -9.08 -13.00 27.27
C HIS A 30 -8.69 -14.43 26.90
N LYS A 31 -7.41 -14.64 26.56
CA LYS A 31 -6.93 -15.96 26.12
C LYS A 31 -6.69 -16.93 27.27
N GLU A 32 -6.10 -16.48 28.36
CA GLU A 32 -5.58 -17.36 29.41
C GLU A 32 -6.34 -17.22 30.75
N LEU A 33 -6.77 -16.00 31.10
CA LEU A 33 -7.34 -15.72 32.41
C LEU A 33 -8.88 -15.83 32.43
N GLU A 34 -9.55 -15.21 31.48
CA GLU A 34 -11.02 -15.18 31.41
C GLU A 34 -11.65 -16.55 31.27
N PRO A 35 -11.12 -17.52 30.49
CA PRO A 35 -11.64 -18.87 30.42
C PRO A 35 -11.50 -19.64 31.73
N ASN A 36 -10.59 -19.19 32.61
CA ASN A 36 -10.36 -19.85 33.89
C ASN A 36 -11.27 -19.27 35.01
N GLY A 37 -12.47 -19.81 35.11
CA GLY A 37 -13.47 -19.36 36.11
C GLY A 37 -13.05 -19.48 37.57
N ARG A 38 -11.97 -20.22 37.89
CA ARG A 38 -11.41 -20.29 39.26
C ARG A 38 -10.65 -19.03 39.58
N ILE A 39 -9.79 -18.58 38.64
CA ILE A 39 -9.00 -17.35 38.76
C ILE A 39 -9.92 -16.14 38.84
N MET A 40 -10.94 -16.09 37.98
CA MET A 40 -11.87 -14.96 37.91
C MET A 40 -12.69 -14.74 39.17
N LYS A 41 -12.83 -15.77 40.02
CA LYS A 41 -13.50 -15.64 41.34
C LYS A 41 -12.61 -15.00 42.42
N LEU A 42 -11.29 -14.99 42.21
CA LEU A 42 -10.33 -14.47 43.18
C LEU A 42 -9.97 -13.00 42.94
N PHE A 43 -10.26 -12.48 41.74
CA PHE A 43 -9.92 -11.14 41.34
C PHE A 43 -11.13 -10.34 40.88
N GLU A 44 -11.15 -9.06 41.25
CA GLU A 44 -12.07 -8.08 40.67
C GLU A 44 -11.40 -7.46 39.45
N LYS A 45 -12.08 -7.51 38.28
CA LYS A 45 -11.56 -6.95 37.02
C LYS A 45 -11.67 -5.42 37.05
N VAL A 46 -10.57 -4.75 36.93
CA VAL A 46 -10.50 -3.30 36.70
C VAL A 46 -9.91 -3.07 35.33
N GLU A 47 -10.70 -2.52 34.41
CA GLU A 47 -10.26 -2.20 33.04
C GLU A 47 -9.62 -0.80 33.00
N VAL A 48 -8.38 -0.73 32.51
CA VAL A 48 -7.64 0.51 32.34
C VAL A 48 -7.59 0.85 30.86
N ALA A 49 -8.44 1.78 30.44
CA ALA A 49 -8.47 2.26 29.05
C ALA A 49 -7.31 3.23 28.75
N GLU A 50 -6.91 3.31 27.49
CA GLU A 50 -5.95 4.32 27.06
C GLU A 50 -6.46 5.73 27.38
N PRO A 51 -5.57 6.63 27.87
CA PRO A 51 -5.95 7.99 28.20
C PRO A 51 -6.29 8.80 26.94
N THR A 52 -7.13 9.84 27.11
CA THR A 52 -7.40 10.80 26.01
C THR A 52 -6.15 11.59 25.65
N ARG A 53 -6.11 12.14 24.42
CA ARG A 53 -4.99 12.95 23.89
C ARG A 53 -4.48 14.00 24.90
N ASP A 54 -5.39 14.81 25.46
CA ASP A 54 -5.00 15.88 26.38
C ASP A 54 -4.39 15.35 27.67
N ARG A 55 -4.83 14.17 28.10
CA ARG A 55 -4.29 13.51 29.29
C ARG A 55 -2.94 12.90 29.02
N VAL A 56 -2.77 12.30 27.83
CA VAL A 56 -1.45 11.79 27.40
C VAL A 56 -0.44 12.92 27.29
N LEU A 57 -0.78 14.05 26.66
CA LEU A 57 0.13 15.19 26.56
C LEU A 57 0.60 15.68 27.93
N ARG A 58 -0.29 15.77 28.93
CA ARG A 58 0.12 16.12 30.32
C ARG A 58 1.05 15.06 30.93
N MET A 59 0.76 13.77 30.71
CA MET A 59 1.62 12.69 31.20
C MET A 59 3.01 12.74 30.55
N LEU A 60 3.08 13.11 29.26
CA LEU A 60 4.36 13.33 28.59
C LEU A 60 5.10 14.52 29.20
N GLU A 61 4.42 15.67 29.41
CA GLU A 61 5.00 16.85 30.07
C GLU A 61 5.56 16.49 31.45
N ASP A 62 4.82 15.76 32.27
CA ASP A 62 5.26 15.32 33.59
C ASP A 62 6.50 14.40 33.51
N SER A 63 6.63 13.59 32.44
CA SER A 63 7.79 12.72 32.25
C SER A 63 9.05 13.44 31.78
N LEU A 64 8.91 14.65 31.18
CA LEU A 64 10.03 15.44 30.67
C LEU A 64 11.00 15.87 31.76
N ASP A 65 10.54 16.19 32.96
CA ASP A 65 11.40 16.64 34.06
C ASP A 65 12.56 15.65 34.32
N VAL A 66 12.25 14.36 34.28
CA VAL A 66 13.24 13.29 34.47
C VAL A 66 14.15 13.16 33.24
N LEU A 67 13.57 13.19 32.05
CA LEU A 67 14.30 13.08 30.77
C LEU A 67 15.27 14.25 30.57
N GLU A 68 14.80 15.47 30.78
CA GLU A 68 15.57 16.71 30.65
C GLU A 68 16.69 16.80 31.68
N SER A 69 16.41 16.44 32.96
CA SER A 69 17.42 16.41 34.01
C SER A 69 18.53 15.42 33.74
N ARG A 70 18.22 14.25 33.15
CA ARG A 70 19.18 13.20 32.84
C ARG A 70 20.01 13.53 31.61
N SER A 71 19.41 14.13 30.60
CA SER A 71 20.02 14.35 29.28
C SER A 71 20.67 15.72 29.10
N GLY A 72 20.24 16.73 29.87
CA GLY A 72 20.61 18.13 29.66
C GLY A 72 19.96 18.74 28.40
N LYS A 73 18.92 18.13 27.86
CA LYS A 73 18.20 18.60 26.68
C LYS A 73 16.79 19.02 27.05
N PHE A 74 16.26 20.03 26.40
CA PHE A 74 14.92 20.57 26.66
C PHE A 74 14.02 20.34 25.46
N PHE A 75 12.80 19.90 25.71
CA PHE A 75 11.80 19.68 24.65
C PHE A 75 10.94 20.92 24.42
N THR A 76 10.75 21.29 23.17
CA THR A 76 9.72 22.26 22.85
C THR A 76 8.34 21.62 22.96
N TYR A 77 7.33 22.36 23.37
CA TYR A 77 5.95 21.86 23.42
C TYR A 77 5.48 21.25 22.10
N LYS A 78 5.89 21.86 20.97
CA LYS A 78 5.60 21.34 19.63
C LYS A 78 6.27 19.98 19.38
N ALA A 79 7.47 19.74 19.90
CA ALA A 79 8.12 18.43 19.80
C ALA A 79 7.36 17.37 20.57
N VAL A 80 6.85 17.70 21.78
CA VAL A 80 6.01 16.77 22.57
C VAL A 80 4.70 16.43 21.86
N GLN A 81 4.03 17.43 21.30
CA GLN A 81 2.82 17.23 20.49
C GLN A 81 3.13 16.35 19.28
N ARG A 82 4.26 16.61 18.60
CA ARG A 82 4.68 15.82 17.44
C ARG A 82 5.01 14.39 17.81
N ALA A 83 5.66 14.14 18.94
CA ALA A 83 5.93 12.80 19.45
C ALA A 83 4.64 12.03 19.71
N TYR A 84 3.63 12.66 20.33
CA TYR A 84 2.32 12.05 20.48
C TYR A 84 1.71 11.66 19.12
N GLU A 85 1.64 12.62 18.18
CA GLU A 85 1.02 12.43 16.86
C GLU A 85 1.67 11.30 16.06
N LEU A 86 3.00 11.29 16.04
CA LEU A 86 3.75 10.28 15.30
C LEU A 86 3.71 8.90 15.99
N ALA A 87 3.79 8.87 17.32
CA ALA A 87 3.66 7.62 18.06
C ALA A 87 2.24 7.02 17.89
N ASP A 88 1.19 7.83 17.92
CA ASP A 88 -0.18 7.36 17.71
C ASP A 88 -0.38 6.79 16.31
N ARG A 89 0.16 7.46 15.31
CA ARG A 89 -0.04 7.15 13.90
C ARG A 89 0.84 5.99 13.41
N PHE A 90 2.12 5.98 13.78
CA PHE A 90 3.14 5.12 13.16
C PHE A 90 3.67 4.01 14.08
N ILE A 91 3.59 4.15 15.40
CA ILE A 91 4.04 3.11 16.33
C ILE A 91 2.85 2.24 16.71
N THR A 92 2.83 1.01 16.19
CA THR A 92 1.75 0.05 16.38
C THR A 92 1.95 -0.87 17.58
N THR A 93 3.16 -0.90 18.16
CA THR A 93 3.50 -1.70 19.34
C THR A 93 3.44 -0.85 20.60
N GLY A 94 2.85 -1.41 21.67
CA GLY A 94 2.64 -0.68 22.93
C GLY A 94 1.36 0.18 22.93
N SER A 95 1.11 0.84 24.03
CA SER A 95 -0.05 1.72 24.26
C SER A 95 0.40 3.11 24.71
N MET A 96 -0.49 4.10 24.59
CA MET A 96 -0.23 5.43 25.14
C MET A 96 -0.33 5.44 26.66
N PRO A 97 0.52 6.17 27.37
CA PRO A 97 1.57 7.10 26.91
C PRO A 97 2.93 6.44 26.63
N GLU A 98 3.14 5.18 26.99
CA GLU A 98 4.42 4.47 26.99
C GLU A 98 5.15 4.59 25.64
N LYS A 99 4.49 4.27 24.52
CA LYS A 99 5.12 4.34 23.20
C LYS A 99 5.60 5.75 22.80
N ALA A 100 4.96 6.80 23.32
CA ALA A 100 5.39 8.17 23.08
C ALA A 100 6.56 8.57 24.00
N ILE A 101 6.59 8.07 25.24
CA ILE A 101 7.72 8.26 26.18
C ILE A 101 8.95 7.57 25.63
N ASP A 102 8.83 6.33 25.14
CA ASP A 102 9.95 5.58 24.54
C ASP A 102 10.51 6.31 23.32
N LEU A 103 9.62 6.90 22.48
CA LEU A 103 10.04 7.71 21.35
C LEU A 103 10.82 8.94 21.79
N LEU A 104 10.38 9.67 22.84
CA LEU A 104 11.10 10.83 23.38
C LEU A 104 12.48 10.44 23.95
N ASP A 105 12.59 9.30 24.63
CA ASP A 105 13.85 8.79 25.16
C ASP A 105 14.84 8.43 24.04
N GLU A 106 14.36 7.84 22.96
CA GLU A 106 15.17 7.52 21.78
C GLU A 106 15.67 8.77 21.06
N VAL A 107 14.80 9.77 20.89
CA VAL A 107 15.16 11.06 20.29
C VAL A 107 16.28 11.74 21.07
N VAL A 108 16.20 11.74 22.40
CA VAL A 108 17.27 12.25 23.27
C VAL A 108 18.59 11.55 23.00
N SER A 109 18.53 10.22 22.88
CA SER A 109 19.72 9.39 22.66
C SER A 109 20.37 9.61 21.28
N ALA A 110 19.56 9.94 20.28
CA ALA A 110 19.99 10.13 18.89
C ALA A 110 20.39 11.59 18.57
N THR A 111 19.89 12.57 19.34
CA THR A 111 20.20 13.98 19.10
C THR A 111 21.65 14.29 19.51
N SER A 112 22.37 15.05 18.66
CA SER A 112 23.77 15.40 18.89
C SER A 112 23.98 16.15 20.22
N GLN A 113 25.14 15.98 20.85
CA GLN A 113 25.48 16.58 22.16
C GLN A 113 25.45 18.12 22.13
N ASP A 114 25.72 18.73 20.98
CA ASP A 114 25.78 20.19 20.81
C ASP A 114 24.39 20.86 20.77
N ARG A 115 23.31 20.08 20.61
CA ARG A 115 21.95 20.62 20.60
C ARG A 115 21.31 20.53 21.98
N VAL A 116 20.87 21.69 22.47
CA VAL A 116 20.20 21.82 23.76
C VAL A 116 18.68 21.62 23.65
N PHE A 117 18.08 22.03 22.52
CA PHE A 117 16.64 21.91 22.31
C PHE A 117 16.29 20.80 21.30
N VAL A 118 15.32 19.97 21.68
CA VAL A 118 14.68 18.99 20.82
C VAL A 118 13.49 19.66 20.11
N MET A 119 13.54 19.63 18.80
CA MET A 119 12.55 20.24 17.92
C MET A 119 11.67 19.18 17.28
N PRO A 120 10.50 19.52 16.68
CA PRO A 120 9.66 18.56 15.97
C PRO A 120 10.41 17.75 14.90
N GLU A 121 11.36 18.39 14.20
CA GLU A 121 12.16 17.76 13.14
C GLU A 121 13.05 16.62 13.65
N ASP A 122 13.48 16.68 14.92
CA ASP A 122 14.27 15.62 15.54
C ASP A 122 13.39 14.39 15.81
N ILE A 123 12.13 14.61 16.19
CA ILE A 123 11.15 13.51 16.34
C ILE A 123 10.86 12.86 14.97
N ASP A 124 10.62 13.68 13.94
CA ASP A 124 10.39 13.21 12.59
C ASP A 124 11.53 12.33 12.08
N ALA A 125 12.78 12.77 12.24
CA ALA A 125 13.95 12.03 11.79
C ALA A 125 14.09 10.63 12.44
N ILE A 126 13.72 10.50 13.72
CA ILE A 126 13.75 9.19 14.40
C ILE A 126 12.63 8.28 13.90
N VAL A 127 11.42 8.81 13.77
CA VAL A 127 10.29 8.03 13.24
C VAL A 127 10.54 7.59 11.80
N GLU A 128 11.09 8.47 10.94
CA GLU A 128 11.49 8.10 9.57
C GLU A 128 12.52 6.96 9.57
N LYS A 129 13.51 7.02 10.45
CA LYS A 129 14.55 5.98 10.56
C LYS A 129 13.98 4.64 11.01
N GLN A 130 13.02 4.64 11.96
CA GLN A 130 12.41 3.42 12.48
C GLN A 130 11.42 2.78 11.53
N THR A 131 10.58 3.62 10.92
CA THR A 131 9.41 3.17 10.15
C THR A 131 9.66 3.17 8.65
N HIS A 132 10.73 3.82 8.20
CA HIS A 132 11.00 4.10 6.79
C HIS A 132 9.87 4.90 6.08
N ILE A 133 9.06 5.64 6.88
CA ILE A 133 7.97 6.46 6.38
C ILE A 133 8.44 7.92 6.40
N PRO A 134 8.47 8.63 5.25
CA PRO A 134 8.80 10.05 5.23
C PRO A 134 7.75 10.85 6.02
N THR A 135 8.18 11.66 6.99
CA THR A 135 7.25 12.42 7.85
C THR A 135 7.13 13.90 7.46
N MET A 136 8.23 14.65 7.37
CA MET A 136 8.18 16.09 7.14
C MET A 136 8.46 16.56 5.70
N GLN A 137 9.45 15.99 5.03
CA GLN A 137 9.72 16.33 3.62
C GLN A 137 8.59 15.87 2.70
N ALA A 138 7.83 14.85 3.14
CA ALA A 138 6.70 14.33 2.42
C ALA A 138 5.59 15.38 2.23
N GLU A 139 5.30 16.23 3.20
CA GLU A 139 4.16 17.14 3.08
C GLU A 139 4.33 18.19 1.97
N ALA A 140 5.50 18.81 1.82
CA ALA A 140 5.76 19.78 0.76
C ALA A 140 5.92 19.09 -0.61
N SER A 141 6.73 18.01 -0.69
CA SER A 141 6.94 17.23 -1.90
C SER A 141 5.68 16.47 -2.33
N GLU A 142 4.91 15.95 -1.37
CA GLU A 142 3.61 15.31 -1.63
C GLU A 142 2.61 16.30 -2.21
N ARG A 143 2.54 17.51 -1.66
CA ARG A 143 1.65 18.56 -2.16
C ARG A 143 1.96 18.93 -3.61
N GLU A 144 3.23 19.07 -3.96
CA GLU A 144 3.66 19.35 -5.33
C GLU A 144 3.31 18.19 -6.27
N LYS A 145 3.60 16.96 -5.87
CA LYS A 145 3.24 15.75 -6.62
C LYS A 145 1.72 15.65 -6.84
N LEU A 146 0.91 15.93 -5.84
CA LEU A 146 -0.56 15.92 -5.95
C LEU A 146 -1.08 16.99 -6.91
N LEU A 147 -0.45 18.17 -6.96
CA LEU A 147 -0.82 19.24 -7.89
C LEU A 147 -0.55 18.84 -9.35
N HIS A 148 0.60 18.20 -9.63
CA HIS A 148 1.04 17.80 -10.96
C HIS A 148 0.80 16.31 -11.29
N MET A 149 -0.05 15.65 -10.51
CA MET A 149 -0.24 14.19 -10.60
C MET A 149 -0.70 13.72 -11.97
N GLU A 150 -1.60 14.45 -12.60
CA GLU A 150 -2.11 14.11 -13.93
C GLU A 150 -1.00 14.15 -14.99
N GLU A 151 -0.18 15.19 -14.97
CA GLU A 151 0.97 15.34 -15.88
C GLU A 151 1.98 14.20 -15.69
N LEU A 152 2.27 13.88 -14.43
CA LEU A 152 3.20 12.79 -14.07
C LEU A 152 2.66 11.43 -14.53
N LEU A 153 1.37 11.14 -14.34
CA LEU A 153 0.76 9.90 -14.79
C LEU A 153 0.76 9.79 -16.32
N HIS A 154 0.54 10.88 -17.05
CA HIS A 154 0.61 10.91 -18.50
C HIS A 154 1.99 10.64 -19.08
N THR A 155 3.08 10.77 -18.31
CA THR A 155 4.41 10.38 -18.77
C THR A 155 4.54 8.87 -19.02
N ARG A 156 3.73 8.05 -18.32
CA ARG A 156 3.75 6.58 -18.39
C ARG A 156 2.47 5.97 -18.96
N MET A 157 1.41 6.73 -18.99
CA MET A 157 0.10 6.25 -19.43
C MET A 157 -0.36 7.00 -20.67
N ILE A 158 -0.83 6.25 -21.63
CA ILE A 158 -1.42 6.79 -22.84
C ILE A 158 -2.93 6.75 -22.70
N ASP A 159 -3.57 7.88 -23.04
CA ASP A 159 -5.02 8.05 -22.91
C ASP A 159 -5.53 7.85 -21.45
N GLN A 160 -6.73 7.38 -21.27
CA GLN A 160 -7.33 7.11 -19.96
C GLN A 160 -7.50 8.39 -19.12
N GLU A 161 -7.69 9.54 -19.76
CA GLU A 161 -7.79 10.87 -19.10
C GLU A 161 -8.79 10.88 -17.95
N PHE A 162 -9.95 10.25 -18.18
CA PHE A 162 -10.99 10.15 -17.16
C PHE A 162 -10.51 9.35 -15.93
N ALA A 163 -9.78 8.25 -16.17
CA ALA A 163 -9.23 7.41 -15.11
C ALA A 163 -8.18 8.17 -14.30
N ILE A 164 -7.24 8.80 -14.98
CA ILE A 164 -6.17 9.60 -14.39
C ILE A 164 -6.75 10.73 -13.56
N LYS A 165 -7.68 11.49 -14.12
CA LYS A 165 -8.35 12.59 -13.41
C LYS A 165 -9.11 12.10 -12.17
N SER A 166 -9.87 11.00 -12.29
CA SER A 166 -10.64 10.45 -11.17
C SER A 166 -9.75 10.02 -10.00
N ILE A 167 -8.61 9.39 -10.28
CA ILE A 167 -7.63 8.99 -9.28
C ILE A 167 -6.99 10.22 -8.65
N SER A 168 -6.53 11.18 -9.46
CA SER A 168 -5.89 12.41 -9.00
C SER A 168 -6.81 13.23 -8.10
N ASP A 169 -8.07 13.42 -8.51
CA ASP A 169 -9.07 14.14 -7.72
C ASP A 169 -9.42 13.42 -6.41
N ALA A 170 -9.50 12.09 -6.43
CA ALA A 170 -9.75 11.31 -5.22
C ALA A 170 -8.59 11.41 -4.22
N LEU A 171 -7.34 11.31 -4.70
CA LEU A 171 -6.16 11.49 -3.86
C LEU A 171 -6.04 12.91 -3.30
N ARG A 172 -6.30 13.94 -4.12
CA ARG A 172 -6.34 15.33 -3.64
C ARG A 172 -7.38 15.51 -2.53
N ARG A 173 -8.60 14.95 -2.69
CA ARG A 173 -9.63 15.00 -1.64
C ARG A 173 -9.22 14.25 -0.37
N ALA A 174 -8.65 13.05 -0.52
CA ALA A 174 -8.23 12.24 0.61
C ALA A 174 -7.12 12.92 1.43
N ARG A 175 -6.20 13.63 0.75
CA ARG A 175 -5.03 14.27 1.37
C ARG A 175 -5.21 15.75 1.71
N SER A 176 -6.36 16.37 1.36
CA SER A 176 -6.64 17.78 1.66
C SER A 176 -6.88 18.08 3.14
N GLY A 177 -6.83 17.08 4.03
CA GLY A 177 -7.14 17.25 5.45
C GLY A 177 -8.63 17.38 5.77
N LEU A 178 -9.50 17.31 4.77
CA LEU A 178 -10.95 17.39 4.96
C LEU A 178 -11.55 16.10 5.53
N LYS A 179 -10.81 14.97 5.42
CA LYS A 179 -11.19 13.69 6.03
C LYS A 179 -10.32 13.43 7.27
N THR A 180 -10.92 13.03 8.37
CA THR A 180 -10.21 12.55 9.57
C THR A 180 -9.47 11.24 9.25
N GLY A 181 -8.17 11.24 9.45
CA GLY A 181 -7.20 10.30 8.89
C GLY A 181 -7.14 8.88 9.48
N THR A 182 -8.25 8.13 9.46
CA THR A 182 -8.23 6.71 9.86
C THR A 182 -8.10 5.75 8.67
N ARG A 183 -8.40 6.18 7.45
CA ARG A 183 -8.40 5.37 6.22
C ARG A 183 -7.01 5.27 5.58
N PRO A 184 -6.80 4.32 4.65
CA PRO A 184 -5.62 4.32 3.76
C PRO A 184 -5.43 5.66 3.02
N ILE A 185 -4.22 5.90 2.52
CA ILE A 185 -3.86 7.11 1.74
C ILE A 185 -4.83 7.33 0.57
N GLY A 186 -5.20 6.24 -0.10
CA GLY A 186 -6.18 6.21 -1.16
C GLY A 186 -6.57 4.77 -1.48
N SER A 187 -7.79 4.59 -1.97
CA SER A 187 -8.33 3.26 -2.30
C SER A 187 -9.08 3.32 -3.63
N PHE A 188 -8.65 2.49 -4.59
CA PHE A 188 -9.12 2.52 -5.96
C PHE A 188 -9.52 1.14 -6.46
N LEU A 189 -10.69 1.03 -7.10
CA LEU A 189 -11.08 -0.15 -7.85
C LEU A 189 -11.01 0.16 -9.35
N LEU A 190 -10.08 -0.51 -10.05
CA LEU A 190 -9.82 -0.33 -11.47
C LEU A 190 -10.47 -1.46 -12.26
N LEU A 191 -11.51 -1.13 -13.01
CA LEU A 191 -12.30 -2.06 -13.80
C LEU A 191 -11.94 -1.96 -15.30
N GLY A 192 -12.13 -3.03 -16.04
CA GLY A 192 -11.99 -3.00 -17.50
C GLY A 192 -11.18 -4.14 -18.09
N PRO A 193 -11.05 -4.19 -19.42
CA PRO A 193 -10.38 -5.26 -20.12
C PRO A 193 -8.92 -5.46 -19.74
N THR A 194 -8.37 -6.62 -20.08
CA THR A 194 -6.95 -6.90 -19.86
C THR A 194 -6.08 -6.04 -20.78
N GLY A 195 -4.92 -5.58 -20.27
CA GLY A 195 -3.91 -4.88 -21.08
C GLY A 195 -4.23 -3.41 -21.43
N VAL A 196 -5.15 -2.77 -20.71
CA VAL A 196 -5.55 -1.36 -20.90
C VAL A 196 -4.78 -0.37 -20.00
N GLY A 197 -3.88 -0.87 -19.12
CA GLY A 197 -3.05 -0.02 -18.29
C GLY A 197 -3.35 -0.07 -16.78
N LYS A 198 -4.32 -0.87 -16.28
CA LYS A 198 -4.66 -0.94 -14.85
C LYS A 198 -3.45 -1.17 -13.93
N THR A 199 -2.66 -2.19 -14.23
CA THR A 199 -1.45 -2.51 -13.46
C THR A 199 -0.35 -1.47 -13.68
N GLU A 200 -0.27 -0.85 -14.86
CA GLU A 200 0.69 0.21 -15.15
C GLU A 200 0.39 1.49 -14.34
N THR A 201 -0.90 1.79 -14.15
CA THR A 201 -1.31 2.87 -13.22
C THR A 201 -0.82 2.62 -11.80
N ALA A 202 -0.92 1.39 -11.31
CA ALA A 202 -0.42 1.04 -9.98
C ALA A 202 1.10 1.24 -9.89
N LYS A 203 1.86 0.85 -10.91
CA LYS A 203 3.31 1.06 -10.97
C LYS A 203 3.67 2.55 -11.03
N ALA A 204 2.99 3.31 -11.88
CA ALA A 204 3.19 4.76 -11.98
C ALA A 204 2.93 5.47 -10.65
N LEU A 205 1.85 5.10 -9.95
CA LEU A 205 1.54 5.62 -8.62
C LEU A 205 2.56 5.20 -7.56
N ALA A 206 3.06 3.95 -7.62
CA ALA A 206 4.10 3.48 -6.72
C ALA A 206 5.40 4.27 -6.89
N GLU A 207 5.86 4.46 -8.13
CA GLU A 207 7.06 5.23 -8.43
C GLU A 207 6.91 6.70 -7.99
N MET A 208 5.81 7.32 -8.36
CA MET A 208 5.59 8.74 -8.13
C MET A 208 5.37 9.07 -6.65
N TYR A 209 4.58 8.26 -5.94
CA TYR A 209 4.16 8.55 -4.58
C TYR A 209 5.06 7.91 -3.54
N PHE A 210 5.51 6.67 -3.78
CA PHE A 210 6.32 5.87 -2.83
C PHE A 210 7.79 5.78 -3.22
N GLY A 211 8.21 6.46 -4.31
CA GLY A 211 9.62 6.60 -4.69
C GLY A 211 10.20 5.48 -5.54
N GLY A 212 9.42 4.45 -5.90
CA GLY A 212 9.86 3.38 -6.79
C GLY A 212 8.82 2.30 -7.01
N GLU A 213 8.89 1.59 -8.15
CA GLU A 213 8.04 0.44 -8.44
C GLU A 213 8.21 -0.68 -7.39
N ASP A 214 9.38 -0.81 -6.77
CA ASP A 214 9.67 -1.78 -5.72
C ASP A 214 8.86 -1.55 -4.44
N SER A 215 8.30 -0.36 -4.28
CA SER A 215 7.37 -0.04 -3.18
C SER A 215 5.95 -0.59 -3.42
N MET A 216 5.71 -1.24 -4.57
CA MET A 216 4.46 -1.92 -4.86
C MET A 216 4.52 -3.38 -4.41
N ILE A 217 3.59 -3.77 -3.55
CA ILE A 217 3.38 -5.15 -3.10
C ILE A 217 2.16 -5.71 -3.84
N ARG A 218 2.38 -6.75 -4.64
CA ARG A 218 1.32 -7.35 -5.45
C ARG A 218 0.82 -8.64 -4.84
N PHE A 219 -0.52 -8.79 -4.84
CA PHE A 219 -1.24 -10.00 -4.49
C PHE A 219 -2.12 -10.39 -5.68
N ASP A 220 -1.97 -11.62 -6.18
CA ASP A 220 -2.87 -12.20 -7.17
C ASP A 220 -4.03 -12.88 -6.43
N MET A 221 -5.20 -12.28 -6.49
CA MET A 221 -6.35 -12.76 -5.72
C MET A 221 -6.88 -14.11 -6.19
N SER A 222 -6.41 -14.58 -7.36
CA SER A 222 -6.66 -15.94 -7.79
C SER A 222 -6.04 -17.03 -6.90
N GLU A 223 -5.06 -16.68 -6.07
CA GLU A 223 -4.42 -17.59 -5.11
C GLU A 223 -5.12 -17.63 -3.75
N TYR A 224 -6.10 -16.74 -3.52
CA TYR A 224 -6.74 -16.52 -2.21
C TYR A 224 -8.24 -16.86 -2.23
N HIS A 225 -8.55 -18.11 -2.68
CA HIS A 225 -9.91 -18.63 -2.71
C HIS A 225 -10.29 -19.33 -1.42
N GLY A 226 -11.60 -19.42 -1.18
CA GLY A 226 -12.18 -20.20 -0.08
C GLY A 226 -11.69 -19.75 1.31
N GLU A 227 -11.90 -20.59 2.31
CA GLU A 227 -11.54 -20.32 3.71
C GLU A 227 -10.01 -20.24 3.93
N GLU A 228 -9.20 -20.88 3.10
CA GLU A 228 -7.75 -20.76 3.20
C GLU A 228 -7.21 -19.40 2.74
N GLY A 229 -7.93 -18.71 1.85
CA GLY A 229 -7.49 -17.44 1.30
C GLY A 229 -7.26 -16.39 2.38
N ILE A 230 -8.22 -16.23 3.29
CA ILE A 230 -8.08 -15.26 4.38
C ILE A 230 -6.96 -15.67 5.36
N ARG A 231 -6.82 -16.97 5.66
CA ARG A 231 -5.75 -17.47 6.55
C ARG A 231 -4.35 -17.22 5.98
N LYS A 232 -4.18 -17.32 4.67
CA LYS A 232 -2.91 -16.98 4.00
C LYS A 232 -2.60 -15.51 4.12
N LEU A 233 -3.61 -14.63 4.02
CA LEU A 233 -3.41 -13.18 4.09
C LEU A 233 -3.10 -12.70 5.51
N ILE A 234 -3.91 -13.07 6.51
CA ILE A 234 -3.80 -12.52 7.86
C ILE A 234 -3.20 -13.49 8.90
N GLY A 235 -2.99 -14.75 8.55
CA GLY A 235 -2.55 -15.82 9.45
C GLY A 235 -3.74 -16.64 9.98
N ALA A 236 -3.45 -17.87 10.42
CA ALA A 236 -4.46 -18.73 11.02
C ALA A 236 -4.74 -18.30 12.48
N TYR A 237 -5.97 -18.45 12.92
CA TYR A 237 -6.35 -18.15 14.30
C TYR A 237 -5.48 -18.93 15.30
N GLY A 238 -4.86 -18.23 16.23
CA GLY A 238 -3.98 -18.82 17.24
C GLY A 238 -2.59 -19.24 16.73
N SER A 239 -2.28 -19.06 15.44
CA SER A 239 -0.94 -19.30 14.89
C SER A 239 0.04 -18.18 15.30
N ARG A 240 1.31 -18.58 15.48
CA ARG A 240 2.40 -17.59 15.64
C ARG A 240 2.92 -17.07 14.31
N GLU A 241 2.61 -17.75 13.21
CA GLU A 241 3.04 -17.34 11.88
C GLU A 241 2.09 -16.27 11.35
N PRO A 242 2.59 -15.06 11.05
CA PRO A 242 1.78 -14.01 10.46
C PRO A 242 1.42 -14.38 9.01
N GLY A 243 0.25 -13.93 8.55
CA GLY A 243 -0.11 -14.04 7.13
C GLY A 243 0.75 -13.16 6.25
N ILE A 244 0.72 -13.41 4.94
CA ILE A 244 1.58 -12.73 3.98
C ILE A 244 1.31 -11.22 3.92
N LEU A 245 0.03 -10.78 3.97
CA LEU A 245 -0.33 -9.38 3.99
C LEU A 245 0.19 -8.69 5.25
N VAL A 246 0.06 -9.35 6.41
CA VAL A 246 0.57 -8.84 7.69
C VAL A 246 2.08 -8.68 7.67
N SER A 247 2.81 -9.70 7.16
CA SER A 247 4.26 -9.66 7.07
C SER A 247 4.74 -8.51 6.19
N ARG A 248 4.12 -8.36 5.00
CA ARG A 248 4.47 -7.30 4.06
C ARG A 248 4.18 -5.90 4.59
N LEU A 249 3.04 -5.71 5.27
CA LEU A 249 2.69 -4.43 5.89
C LEU A 249 3.63 -4.06 7.05
N ARG A 250 4.12 -5.04 7.81
CA ARG A 250 5.12 -4.81 8.86
C ARG A 250 6.49 -4.48 8.30
N GLU A 251 6.88 -5.13 7.18
CA GLU A 251 8.15 -4.86 6.49
C GLU A 251 8.14 -3.50 5.77
N ARG A 252 7.01 -3.15 5.14
CA ARG A 252 6.85 -1.94 4.31
C ARG A 252 5.50 -1.28 4.58
N PRO A 253 5.35 -0.57 5.69
CA PRO A 253 4.09 0.09 6.05
C PRO A 253 3.72 1.23 5.11
N PHE A 254 4.71 1.88 4.46
CA PHE A 254 4.52 2.91 3.45
C PHE A 254 4.73 2.30 2.05
N SER A 255 3.64 1.84 1.45
CA SER A 255 3.68 1.09 0.20
C SER A 255 2.37 1.15 -0.57
N LEU A 256 2.42 0.79 -1.85
CA LEU A 256 1.23 0.54 -2.66
C LEU A 256 0.90 -0.95 -2.63
N LEU A 257 -0.32 -1.28 -2.23
CA LEU A 257 -0.84 -2.64 -2.25
C LEU A 257 -1.69 -2.82 -3.52
N LEU A 258 -1.26 -3.70 -4.40
CA LEU A 258 -1.99 -4.07 -5.62
C LEU A 258 -2.65 -5.44 -5.44
N PHE A 259 -3.97 -5.48 -5.45
CA PHE A 259 -4.78 -6.70 -5.42
C PHE A 259 -5.32 -6.95 -6.83
N ASP A 260 -4.63 -7.83 -7.57
CA ASP A 260 -4.95 -8.14 -8.96
C ASP A 260 -6.02 -9.24 -9.02
N GLU A 261 -6.95 -9.16 -9.99
CA GLU A 261 -8.11 -10.06 -10.14
C GLU A 261 -8.99 -10.15 -8.88
N PHE A 262 -9.30 -8.99 -8.30
CA PHE A 262 -10.00 -8.86 -7.01
C PHE A 262 -11.36 -9.57 -6.97
N GLU A 263 -12.04 -9.71 -8.11
CA GLU A 263 -13.27 -10.50 -8.25
C GLU A 263 -13.11 -11.99 -7.97
N LYS A 264 -11.88 -12.51 -7.95
CA LYS A 264 -11.58 -13.90 -7.64
C LYS A 264 -11.44 -14.20 -6.15
N ALA A 265 -11.28 -13.16 -5.34
CA ALA A 265 -11.16 -13.28 -3.90
C ALA A 265 -12.42 -13.88 -3.26
N SER A 266 -12.24 -14.59 -2.15
CA SER A 266 -13.38 -15.11 -1.39
C SER A 266 -14.17 -14.00 -0.72
N HIS A 267 -15.43 -14.29 -0.35
CA HIS A 267 -16.29 -13.35 0.37
C HIS A 267 -15.67 -12.89 1.71
N ASP A 268 -14.98 -13.78 2.41
CA ASP A 268 -14.29 -13.45 3.66
C ASP A 268 -13.15 -12.46 3.45
N VAL A 269 -12.44 -12.57 2.33
CA VAL A 269 -11.44 -11.58 1.93
C VAL A 269 -12.11 -10.24 1.63
N HIS A 270 -13.23 -10.21 0.90
CA HIS A 270 -13.99 -8.98 0.68
C HIS A 270 -14.44 -8.34 2.00
N ASN A 271 -14.87 -9.13 2.99
CA ASN A 271 -15.25 -8.63 4.32
C ASN A 271 -14.04 -8.05 5.10
N LEU A 272 -12.86 -8.67 4.99
CA LEU A 272 -11.63 -8.08 5.53
C LEU A 272 -11.35 -6.70 4.93
N PHE A 273 -11.57 -6.56 3.62
CA PHE A 273 -11.38 -5.28 2.93
C PHE A 273 -12.37 -4.20 3.35
N LEU A 274 -13.59 -4.55 3.76
CA LEU A 274 -14.50 -3.56 4.35
C LEU A 274 -13.85 -2.87 5.57
N GLN A 275 -13.24 -3.65 6.44
CA GLN A 275 -12.56 -3.10 7.62
C GLN A 275 -11.31 -2.29 7.23
N ILE A 276 -10.45 -2.83 6.35
CA ILE A 276 -9.23 -2.15 5.92
C ILE A 276 -9.55 -0.80 5.26
N LEU A 277 -10.53 -0.76 4.35
CA LEU A 277 -10.89 0.45 3.62
C LEU A 277 -11.58 1.51 4.49
N ASP A 278 -12.21 1.11 5.59
CA ASP A 278 -12.94 2.03 6.47
C ASP A 278 -12.08 2.58 7.62
N GLU A 279 -11.34 1.69 8.29
CA GLU A 279 -10.59 2.01 9.49
C GLU A 279 -9.08 2.11 9.25
N GLY A 280 -8.59 1.60 8.11
CA GLY A 280 -7.15 1.45 7.87
C GLY A 280 -6.46 0.50 8.84
N LEU A 281 -7.23 -0.27 9.60
CA LEU A 281 -6.76 -1.21 10.63
C LEU A 281 -7.50 -2.53 10.49
N PHE A 282 -6.83 -3.62 10.81
CA PHE A 282 -7.45 -4.95 10.94
C PHE A 282 -6.68 -5.79 11.95
N SER A 283 -7.23 -6.93 12.35
CA SER A 283 -6.56 -7.87 13.26
C SER A 283 -5.95 -9.02 12.49
N ASP A 284 -4.72 -9.41 12.82
CA ASP A 284 -4.11 -10.64 12.30
C ASP A 284 -4.72 -11.90 12.96
N GLY A 285 -4.30 -13.09 12.50
CA GLY A 285 -4.76 -14.36 13.05
C GLY A 285 -4.44 -14.58 14.54
N ALA A 286 -3.51 -13.82 15.11
CA ALA A 286 -3.19 -13.81 16.53
C ALA A 286 -3.95 -12.74 17.32
N GLY A 287 -4.86 -11.98 16.69
CA GLY A 287 -5.61 -10.89 17.30
C GLY A 287 -4.86 -9.56 17.41
N LYS A 288 -3.64 -9.47 16.88
CA LYS A 288 -2.86 -8.23 16.93
C LYS A 288 -3.31 -7.25 15.84
N ARG A 289 -3.40 -5.98 16.19
CA ARG A 289 -3.74 -4.91 15.25
C ARG A 289 -2.63 -4.71 14.22
N VAL A 290 -3.02 -4.54 12.96
CA VAL A 290 -2.16 -4.25 11.81
C VAL A 290 -2.68 -3.00 11.13
N SER A 291 -1.78 -2.05 10.83
CA SER A 291 -2.13 -0.79 10.18
C SER A 291 -1.86 -0.84 8.68
N ALA A 292 -2.85 -0.41 7.89
CA ALA A 292 -2.74 -0.13 6.46
C ALA A 292 -2.98 1.36 6.15
N ARG A 293 -2.91 2.24 7.16
CA ARG A 293 -3.23 3.68 7.02
C ARG A 293 -2.26 4.41 6.10
N GLU A 294 -1.00 3.99 6.10
CA GLU A 294 0.03 4.61 5.27
C GLU A 294 0.22 3.88 3.93
N THR A 295 -0.78 3.10 3.51
CA THR A 295 -0.77 2.42 2.21
C THR A 295 -1.75 3.05 1.24
N MET A 296 -1.47 2.89 -0.05
CA MET A 296 -2.43 3.10 -1.12
C MET A 296 -2.91 1.73 -1.60
N ILE A 297 -4.22 1.55 -1.70
CA ILE A 297 -4.84 0.28 -2.07
C ILE A 297 -5.39 0.39 -3.49
N ILE A 298 -4.92 -0.48 -4.37
CA ILE A 298 -5.45 -0.62 -5.72
C ILE A 298 -5.93 -2.05 -5.91
N ALA A 299 -7.22 -2.20 -6.19
CA ALA A 299 -7.81 -3.45 -6.62
C ALA A 299 -8.05 -3.37 -8.14
N THR A 300 -7.62 -4.38 -8.90
CA THR A 300 -7.94 -4.49 -10.32
C THR A 300 -8.94 -5.59 -10.56
N SER A 301 -9.81 -5.41 -11.54
CA SER A 301 -10.78 -6.43 -11.91
C SER A 301 -11.07 -6.39 -13.41
N ASN A 302 -11.36 -7.55 -13.97
CA ASN A 302 -11.82 -7.71 -15.34
C ASN A 302 -13.36 -7.79 -15.42
N ALA A 303 -14.05 -7.66 -14.29
CA ALA A 303 -15.51 -7.64 -14.23
C ALA A 303 -16.08 -6.52 -15.12
N GLY A 304 -17.14 -6.82 -15.83
CA GLY A 304 -17.79 -5.87 -16.75
C GLY A 304 -17.05 -5.61 -18.07
N SER A 305 -15.93 -6.27 -18.35
CA SER A 305 -15.12 -6.04 -19.57
C SER A 305 -15.93 -6.23 -20.86
N ASN A 306 -16.76 -7.27 -20.95
CA ASN A 306 -17.60 -7.50 -22.13
C ASN A 306 -18.59 -6.35 -22.36
N LEU A 307 -19.18 -5.85 -21.26
CA LEU A 307 -20.11 -4.72 -21.32
C LEU A 307 -19.41 -3.46 -21.85
N VAL A 308 -18.19 -3.18 -21.39
CA VAL A 308 -17.39 -2.05 -21.91
C VAL A 308 -17.17 -2.18 -23.43
N TRP A 309 -16.83 -3.38 -23.91
CA TRP A 309 -16.65 -3.62 -25.34
C TRP A 309 -17.93 -3.41 -26.15
N ASP A 310 -19.07 -3.92 -25.66
CA ASP A 310 -20.35 -3.81 -26.37
C ASP A 310 -20.84 -2.36 -26.42
N MET A 311 -20.72 -1.63 -25.32
CA MET A 311 -21.10 -0.21 -25.25
C MET A 311 -20.27 0.68 -26.17
N LEU A 312 -18.96 0.40 -26.27
CA LEU A 312 -18.09 1.13 -27.20
C LEU A 312 -18.42 0.84 -28.66
N LYS A 313 -18.79 -0.40 -29.01
CA LYS A 313 -19.27 -0.74 -30.35
C LYS A 313 -20.56 -0.02 -30.69
N GLU A 314 -21.42 0.21 -29.70
CA GLU A 314 -22.66 0.99 -29.83
C GLU A 314 -22.43 2.51 -29.92
N GLY A 315 -21.15 2.97 -29.75
CA GLY A 315 -20.80 4.39 -29.81
C GLY A 315 -21.24 5.19 -28.58
N LYS A 316 -21.42 4.55 -27.43
CA LYS A 316 -21.80 5.23 -26.19
C LYS A 316 -20.68 6.12 -25.68
N ASP A 317 -21.06 7.22 -25.03
CA ASP A 317 -20.15 8.15 -24.39
C ASP A 317 -19.40 7.46 -23.23
N PRO A 318 -18.05 7.54 -23.16
CA PRO A 318 -17.26 6.97 -22.08
C PRO A 318 -17.72 7.36 -20.68
N SER A 319 -18.21 8.58 -20.49
CA SER A 319 -18.70 9.05 -19.19
C SER A 319 -19.94 8.29 -18.69
N LYS A 320 -20.78 7.80 -19.62
CA LYS A 320 -21.97 6.99 -19.31
C LYS A 320 -21.62 5.52 -19.11
N ILE A 321 -20.56 5.04 -19.76
CA ILE A 321 -20.10 3.65 -19.63
C ILE A 321 -19.73 3.35 -18.17
N GLN A 322 -19.10 4.27 -17.47
CA GLN A 322 -18.69 4.05 -16.08
C GLN A 322 -19.88 3.71 -15.17
N SER A 323 -20.95 4.51 -15.18
CA SER A 323 -22.11 4.28 -14.32
C SER A 323 -22.82 2.96 -14.66
N GLU A 324 -23.02 2.69 -15.95
CA GLU A 324 -23.70 1.47 -16.40
C GLU A 324 -22.88 0.20 -16.05
N VAL A 325 -21.55 0.23 -16.15
CA VAL A 325 -20.67 -0.89 -15.78
C VAL A 325 -20.71 -1.13 -14.26
N VAL A 326 -20.64 -0.07 -13.45
CA VAL A 326 -20.71 -0.19 -11.99
C VAL A 326 -22.08 -0.74 -11.55
N ASP A 327 -23.16 -0.24 -12.14
CA ASP A 327 -24.52 -0.72 -11.85
C ASP A 327 -24.70 -2.19 -12.24
N ARG A 328 -24.12 -2.61 -13.36
CA ARG A 328 -24.13 -4.00 -13.80
C ARG A 328 -23.35 -4.92 -12.85
N ILE A 329 -22.16 -4.53 -12.45
CA ILE A 329 -21.32 -5.28 -11.50
C ILE A 329 -22.06 -5.45 -10.16
N ARG A 330 -22.77 -4.40 -9.73
CA ARG A 330 -23.60 -4.44 -8.52
C ARG A 330 -24.78 -5.40 -8.69
N ALA A 331 -25.48 -5.34 -9.84
CA ALA A 331 -26.63 -6.20 -10.14
C ALA A 331 -26.22 -7.68 -10.26
N ASP A 332 -25.05 -7.96 -10.84
CA ASP A 332 -24.51 -9.31 -10.97
C ASP A 332 -23.95 -9.87 -9.65
N GLY A 333 -23.89 -9.06 -8.58
CA GLY A 333 -23.43 -9.49 -7.25
C GLY A 333 -21.94 -9.82 -7.18
N ILE A 334 -21.12 -9.33 -8.12
CA ILE A 334 -19.66 -9.58 -8.15
C ILE A 334 -19.01 -8.94 -6.93
N PHE A 335 -19.39 -7.72 -6.62
CA PHE A 335 -18.99 -7.01 -5.41
C PHE A 335 -20.24 -6.52 -4.66
N SER A 336 -20.19 -6.58 -3.34
CA SER A 336 -21.28 -6.04 -2.53
C SER A 336 -21.37 -4.51 -2.68
N PRO A 337 -22.59 -3.93 -2.64
CA PRO A 337 -22.75 -2.48 -2.66
C PRO A 337 -21.96 -1.77 -1.56
N GLU A 338 -21.84 -2.42 -0.41
CA GLU A 338 -21.08 -1.91 0.72
C GLU A 338 -19.60 -1.76 0.38
N LEU A 339 -18.98 -2.80 -0.19
CA LEU A 339 -17.58 -2.79 -0.59
C LEU A 339 -17.30 -1.72 -1.67
N LEU A 340 -18.17 -1.63 -2.68
CA LEU A 340 -18.04 -0.61 -3.74
C LEU A 340 -18.05 0.82 -3.18
N ASN A 341 -18.87 1.08 -2.15
CA ASN A 341 -18.98 2.40 -1.53
C ASN A 341 -17.79 2.76 -0.63
N ARG A 342 -16.90 1.81 -0.30
CA ARG A 342 -15.71 2.06 0.52
C ARG A 342 -14.51 2.53 -0.30
N PHE A 343 -14.47 2.26 -1.60
CA PHE A 343 -13.42 2.81 -2.45
C PHE A 343 -13.59 4.33 -2.65
N ASP A 344 -12.47 5.05 -2.64
CA ASP A 344 -12.45 6.49 -2.89
C ASP A 344 -12.81 6.83 -4.34
N ALA A 345 -12.43 5.94 -5.28
CA ALA A 345 -12.93 5.96 -6.65
C ALA A 345 -13.00 4.56 -7.27
N ILE A 346 -14.03 4.37 -8.08
CA ILE A 346 -14.17 3.23 -8.99
C ILE A 346 -13.95 3.77 -10.39
N VAL A 347 -13.03 3.19 -11.12
CA VAL A 347 -12.57 3.71 -12.42
C VAL A 347 -12.68 2.65 -13.49
N VAL A 348 -13.35 2.96 -14.58
CA VAL A 348 -13.52 2.05 -15.73
C VAL A 348 -12.54 2.45 -16.82
N TYR A 349 -11.66 1.52 -17.18
CA TYR A 349 -10.69 1.64 -18.26
C TYR A 349 -11.29 1.20 -19.58
N HIS A 350 -10.91 1.91 -20.65
CA HIS A 350 -11.35 1.62 -22.00
C HIS A 350 -10.24 0.91 -22.82
N PRO A 351 -10.65 0.06 -23.79
CA PRO A 351 -9.71 -0.48 -24.76
C PRO A 351 -9.01 0.64 -25.53
N LEU A 352 -7.73 0.41 -25.84
CA LEU A 352 -6.92 1.36 -26.58
C LEU A 352 -7.12 1.19 -28.10
N SER A 353 -7.17 2.29 -28.82
CA SER A 353 -7.15 2.30 -30.28
C SER A 353 -5.78 1.89 -30.82
N LYS A 354 -5.67 1.56 -32.12
CA LYS A 354 -4.39 1.20 -32.73
C LYS A 354 -3.34 2.32 -32.63
N ASP A 355 -3.75 3.57 -32.76
CA ASP A 355 -2.85 4.71 -32.64
C ASP A 355 -2.37 4.91 -31.21
N GLN A 356 -3.22 4.72 -30.22
CA GLN A 356 -2.86 4.73 -28.81
C GLN A 356 -1.93 3.56 -28.47
N LEU A 357 -2.19 2.37 -29.02
CA LEU A 357 -1.28 1.22 -28.88
C LEU A 357 0.11 1.49 -29.50
N ALA A 358 0.18 2.24 -30.63
CA ALA A 358 1.47 2.65 -31.18
C ALA A 358 2.24 3.60 -30.24
N GLN A 359 1.52 4.47 -29.53
CA GLN A 359 2.14 5.31 -28.50
C GLN A 359 2.64 4.47 -27.31
N VAL A 360 1.85 3.47 -26.87
CA VAL A 360 2.29 2.52 -25.83
C VAL A 360 3.52 1.73 -26.29
N ALA A 361 3.54 1.25 -27.55
CA ALA A 361 4.72 0.58 -28.11
C ALA A 361 5.94 1.50 -28.09
N MET A 362 5.78 2.78 -28.42
CA MET A 362 6.85 3.77 -28.34
C MET A 362 7.37 3.97 -26.92
N LEU A 363 6.50 3.99 -25.89
CA LEU A 363 6.93 4.04 -24.49
C LEU A 363 7.77 2.81 -24.12
N LEU A 364 7.31 1.61 -24.48
CA LEU A 364 8.04 0.36 -24.20
C LEU A 364 9.41 0.33 -24.92
N LEU A 365 9.47 0.84 -26.13
CA LEU A 365 10.74 0.96 -26.86
C LEU A 365 11.68 2.00 -26.24
N LYS A 366 11.13 3.08 -25.66
CA LYS A 366 11.93 4.04 -24.89
C LYS A 366 12.47 3.43 -23.58
N GLU A 367 11.70 2.59 -22.90
CA GLU A 367 12.20 1.82 -21.74
C GLU A 367 13.38 0.92 -22.15
N LEU A 368 13.28 0.25 -23.32
CA LEU A 368 14.37 -0.55 -23.86
C LEU A 368 15.59 0.30 -24.24
N LYS A 369 15.37 1.49 -24.81
CA LYS A 369 16.45 2.45 -25.08
C LYS A 369 17.22 2.78 -23.80
N LEU A 370 16.53 3.14 -22.71
CA LEU A 370 17.18 3.46 -21.43
C LEU A 370 17.99 2.28 -20.88
N LYS A 371 17.48 1.05 -20.98
CA LYS A 371 18.23 -0.16 -20.57
C LYS A 371 19.51 -0.38 -21.39
N LEU A 372 19.48 -0.06 -22.68
CA LEU A 372 20.63 -0.17 -23.55
C LEU A 372 21.66 0.95 -23.29
N GLU A 373 21.20 2.17 -22.99
CA GLU A 373 22.07 3.29 -22.62
C GLU A 373 22.88 3.04 -21.35
N VAL A 374 22.33 2.32 -20.37
CA VAL A 374 23.09 1.86 -19.18
C VAL A 374 24.30 1.00 -19.57
N ASN A 375 24.21 0.30 -20.71
CA ASN A 375 25.30 -0.51 -21.27
C ASN A 375 26.11 0.23 -22.35
N GLU A 376 25.99 1.55 -22.42
CA GLU A 376 26.68 2.42 -23.40
C GLU A 376 26.30 2.08 -24.86
N MET A 377 25.10 1.56 -25.09
CA MET A 377 24.59 1.30 -26.45
C MET A 377 23.41 2.23 -26.74
N HIS A 378 23.38 2.80 -27.93
CA HIS A 378 22.36 3.76 -28.31
C HIS A 378 21.36 3.14 -29.27
N PHE A 379 20.09 3.16 -28.86
CA PHE A 379 18.97 2.68 -29.66
C PHE A 379 18.00 3.82 -29.97
N GLU A 380 17.67 4.02 -31.24
CA GLU A 380 16.70 5.04 -31.66
C GLU A 380 15.42 4.39 -32.19
N PRO A 381 14.34 4.35 -31.37
CA PRO A 381 13.04 3.85 -31.82
C PRO A 381 12.34 4.85 -32.75
N THR A 382 11.71 4.33 -33.80
CA THR A 382 10.92 5.14 -34.76
C THR A 382 9.43 4.85 -34.65
N GLU A 383 8.58 5.80 -35.09
CA GLU A 383 7.13 5.58 -35.12
C GLU A 383 6.71 4.43 -36.03
N GLU A 384 7.42 4.29 -37.18
CA GLU A 384 7.19 3.20 -38.12
C GLU A 384 7.43 1.84 -37.44
N PHE A 385 8.50 1.77 -36.63
CA PHE A 385 8.83 0.58 -35.85
C PHE A 385 7.78 0.29 -34.79
N ALA A 386 7.34 1.31 -34.04
CA ALA A 386 6.28 1.15 -33.04
C ALA A 386 4.96 0.63 -33.66
N ARG A 387 4.56 1.16 -34.83
CA ARG A 387 3.38 0.69 -35.57
C ARG A 387 3.52 -0.78 -36.00
N ARG A 388 4.73 -1.19 -36.42
CA ARG A 388 5.00 -2.59 -36.78
C ARG A 388 4.89 -3.52 -35.57
N ILE A 389 5.37 -3.11 -34.41
CA ILE A 389 5.19 -3.86 -33.15
C ILE A 389 3.70 -4.04 -32.82
N VAL A 390 2.89 -3.01 -33.04
CA VAL A 390 1.43 -3.13 -32.84
C VAL A 390 0.83 -4.16 -33.82
N GLU A 391 1.20 -4.13 -35.11
CA GLU A 391 0.70 -5.10 -36.08
C GLU A 391 1.03 -6.54 -35.70
N LEU A 392 2.24 -6.78 -35.18
CA LEU A 392 2.71 -8.09 -34.75
C LEU A 392 2.11 -8.57 -33.44
N GLY A 393 1.81 -7.64 -32.53
CA GLY A 393 1.35 -7.93 -31.18
C GLY A 393 -0.12 -7.56 -30.92
N TYR A 394 -0.87 -7.07 -31.90
CA TYR A 394 -2.25 -6.66 -31.68
C TYR A 394 -3.20 -7.83 -31.50
N ASP A 395 -3.78 -7.92 -30.31
CA ASP A 395 -4.93 -8.79 -30.03
C ASP A 395 -5.96 -7.95 -29.25
N PRO A 396 -7.16 -7.76 -29.82
CA PRO A 396 -8.23 -6.99 -29.16
C PRO A 396 -8.58 -7.49 -27.75
N ALA A 397 -8.46 -8.79 -27.50
CA ALA A 397 -8.81 -9.40 -26.22
C ALA A 397 -7.74 -9.14 -25.12
N PHE A 398 -6.48 -8.92 -25.53
CA PHE A 398 -5.33 -8.83 -24.60
C PHE A 398 -4.66 -7.44 -24.57
N GLY A 399 -5.13 -6.49 -25.39
CA GLY A 399 -4.66 -5.10 -25.42
C GLY A 399 -3.15 -4.98 -25.63
N ALA A 400 -2.45 -4.26 -24.77
CA ALA A 400 -1.02 -4.03 -24.86
C ALA A 400 -0.12 -5.19 -24.38
N ARG A 401 -0.65 -6.21 -23.71
CA ARG A 401 0.15 -7.34 -23.18
C ARG A 401 0.97 -8.08 -24.26
N PRO A 402 0.41 -8.44 -25.43
CA PRO A 402 1.15 -9.12 -26.47
C PRO A 402 2.28 -8.27 -27.05
N MET A 403 2.20 -6.95 -26.99
CA MET A 403 3.27 -6.06 -27.50
C MET A 403 4.55 -6.18 -26.67
N ARG A 404 4.47 -6.30 -25.35
CA ARG A 404 5.66 -6.55 -24.51
C ARG A 404 6.35 -7.86 -24.92
N ARG A 405 5.58 -8.91 -25.20
CA ARG A 405 6.12 -10.17 -25.70
C ARG A 405 6.72 -10.01 -27.09
N ALA A 406 6.05 -9.31 -28.00
CA ALA A 406 6.58 -9.05 -29.33
C ALA A 406 7.92 -8.28 -29.28
N ILE A 407 8.06 -7.32 -28.38
CA ILE A 407 9.32 -6.59 -28.17
C ILE A 407 10.38 -7.55 -27.61
N ALA A 408 10.10 -8.35 -26.60
CA ALA A 408 11.05 -9.29 -26.03
C ALA A 408 11.50 -10.34 -27.07
N ASP A 409 10.56 -10.97 -27.77
CA ASP A 409 10.84 -12.08 -28.69
C ASP A 409 11.44 -11.62 -30.02
N ARG A 410 11.16 -10.41 -30.47
CA ARG A 410 11.57 -9.93 -31.80
C ARG A 410 12.63 -8.87 -31.75
N VAL A 411 12.62 -7.99 -30.75
CA VAL A 411 13.55 -6.87 -30.66
C VAL A 411 14.72 -7.19 -29.76
N GLU A 412 14.45 -7.56 -28.50
CA GLU A 412 15.50 -7.85 -27.51
C GLU A 412 16.36 -9.05 -27.95
N GLN A 413 15.76 -10.10 -28.53
CA GLN A 413 16.52 -11.26 -29.07
C GLN A 413 17.45 -10.86 -30.23
N VAL A 414 17.00 -9.99 -31.14
CA VAL A 414 17.85 -9.53 -32.26
C VAL A 414 19.01 -8.69 -31.74
N ILE A 415 18.73 -7.80 -30.77
CA ILE A 415 19.79 -6.98 -30.14
C ILE A 415 20.76 -7.89 -29.38
N ALA A 416 20.27 -8.82 -28.56
CA ALA A 416 21.11 -9.76 -27.82
C ALA A 416 22.01 -10.60 -28.75
N LYS A 417 21.47 -11.09 -29.88
CA LYS A 417 22.23 -11.81 -30.86
C LYS A 417 23.36 -10.96 -31.47
N LYS A 418 23.06 -9.71 -31.84
CA LYS A 418 24.07 -8.76 -32.38
C LYS A 418 25.19 -8.46 -31.39
N ILE A 419 24.86 -8.34 -30.10
CA ILE A 419 25.84 -8.16 -29.02
C ILE A 419 26.73 -9.39 -28.89
N LEU A 420 26.16 -10.60 -28.88
CA LEU A 420 26.91 -11.85 -28.76
C LEU A 420 27.80 -12.13 -29.99
N GLU A 421 27.34 -11.76 -31.18
CA GLU A 421 28.13 -11.85 -32.42
C GLU A 421 29.22 -10.77 -32.51
N GLY A 422 29.26 -9.80 -31.60
CA GLY A 422 30.21 -8.68 -31.61
C GLY A 422 29.97 -7.64 -32.71
N THR A 423 28.80 -7.70 -33.35
CA THR A 423 28.37 -6.76 -34.39
C THR A 423 27.76 -5.49 -33.80
N LEU A 424 27.35 -5.49 -32.56
CA LEU A 424 26.95 -4.33 -31.77
C LEU A 424 27.83 -4.23 -30.52
N LYS A 425 28.58 -3.13 -30.42
CA LYS A 425 29.55 -2.88 -29.33
C LYS A 425 29.15 -1.66 -28.52
N ARG A 426 29.80 -1.49 -27.37
CA ARG A 426 29.69 -0.25 -26.58
C ARG A 426 30.07 0.97 -27.40
N GLY A 427 29.27 2.00 -27.34
CA GLY A 427 29.41 3.24 -28.11
C GLY A 427 28.71 3.21 -29.46
N ASP A 428 28.20 2.06 -29.92
CA ASP A 428 27.50 1.97 -31.18
C ASP A 428 26.06 2.47 -31.08
N THR A 429 25.59 3.12 -32.17
CA THR A 429 24.18 3.47 -32.34
C THR A 429 23.51 2.43 -33.23
N PHE A 430 22.42 1.86 -32.73
CA PHE A 430 21.65 0.85 -33.44
C PHE A 430 20.25 1.37 -33.79
N THR A 431 19.90 1.17 -35.08
CA THR A 431 18.54 1.42 -35.59
C THR A 431 18.07 0.22 -36.40
N PHE A 432 16.79 -0.09 -36.32
CA PHE A 432 16.21 -1.08 -37.24
C PHE A 432 16.01 -0.45 -38.62
N SER A 433 16.64 -1.02 -39.64
CA SER A 433 16.40 -0.62 -41.03
C SER A 433 14.98 -1.00 -41.45
N LYS A 434 14.46 -0.40 -42.53
CA LYS A 434 13.16 -0.79 -43.07
C LYS A 434 13.09 -2.27 -43.44
N GLU A 435 14.21 -2.85 -43.89
CA GLU A 435 14.29 -4.28 -44.20
C GLU A 435 14.25 -5.14 -42.95
N ASP A 436 14.90 -4.71 -41.84
CA ASP A 436 14.82 -5.38 -40.56
C ASP A 436 13.38 -5.33 -39.99
N ILE A 437 12.72 -4.17 -40.08
CA ILE A 437 11.34 -3.96 -39.65
C ILE A 437 10.36 -4.86 -40.45
N ALA A 438 10.61 -5.03 -41.76
CA ALA A 438 9.77 -5.88 -42.61
C ALA A 438 9.95 -7.39 -42.33
N LYS A 439 11.11 -7.80 -41.80
CA LYS A 439 11.44 -9.20 -41.47
C LYS A 439 11.02 -9.59 -40.05
N LEU A 440 10.66 -8.65 -39.17
CA LEU A 440 10.11 -8.89 -37.86
C LEU A 440 8.72 -9.53 -37.97
#